data_d241ff9eef98f8fd90ab0cd71eaaa666
#
_entry.id   d241ff9eef98f8fd90ab0cd71eaaa666
#
_cell.length_a   1.000
_cell.length_b   1.000
_cell.length_c   1.000
_cell.angle_alpha   90.00
_cell.angle_beta   90.00
_cell.angle_gamma   90.00
#
_symmetry.space_group_name_H-M   'P 1'
#
loop_
_entity.id
_entity.type
_entity.pdbx_description
1 polymer ?
#
loop_
_entity_poly.entity_id
_entity_poly.type
_entity_poly.pdbx_seq_one_letter_code
_entity_poly.pdbx_strand_id
1 'polypeptide(L)'
;MFMFEKEQTVLDFNGYKIGGQPGEYPRVLGASIFYNKHETVLDEHTGKIDKAKAEALWNRCLELYDATGHWYFCQIIAEFGEAFESYIDWFCTIDDQFPFLMDSSAPAALAHACKYVTEAGCADRAVYNSINGSIGPENIEAIKKSDVDAAIVLAFNPGDPSVRGREKVLAEGGVAGQEKSMMAIAEECGIKRPILDTAATPLGLGSGGSFREILACKAIHGLPTGGAYHNMTVSWTWLKRWRKSGILERYKDAGTLLEQMGHHHFGGVEGIRQAAWSSADIGCNI
;
A
#
# COMPACT_ATOMS: atom_id res chain seq x y z
N MET A 1 11.02 10.62 24.17
CA MET A 1 10.58 9.93 22.93
C MET A 1 10.24 11.02 21.94
N PHE A 2 10.58 10.86 20.66
CA PHE A 2 10.20 11.83 19.63
C PHE A 2 8.68 11.83 19.45
N MET A 3 8.07 13.01 19.38
CA MET A 3 6.63 13.21 19.18
C MET A 3 6.43 14.31 18.13
N PHE A 4 5.40 14.18 17.31
CA PHE A 4 4.99 15.24 16.40
C PHE A 4 4.16 16.28 17.17
N GLU A 5 4.36 17.57 16.88
CA GLU A 5 3.53 18.65 17.43
C GLU A 5 2.11 18.63 16.86
N LYS A 6 1.99 18.29 15.58
CA LYS A 6 0.69 18.07 14.91
C LYS A 6 -0.01 16.89 15.56
N GLU A 7 -1.28 17.06 15.89
CA GLU A 7 -2.15 15.96 16.31
C GLU A 7 -2.12 14.84 15.25
N GLN A 8 -1.96 13.60 15.70
CA GLN A 8 -1.88 12.46 14.82
C GLN A 8 -3.20 11.71 14.80
N THR A 9 -3.79 11.60 13.61
CA THR A 9 -5.04 10.88 13.40
C THR A 9 -4.83 9.39 13.59
N VAL A 10 -5.78 8.75 14.27
CA VAL A 10 -5.88 7.29 14.36
C VAL A 10 -7.10 6.86 13.56
N LEU A 11 -6.91 6.03 12.56
CA LEU A 11 -7.99 5.41 11.82
C LEU A 11 -8.28 4.04 12.43
N ASP A 12 -9.54 3.66 12.44
CA ASP A 12 -10.02 2.38 12.97
C ASP A 12 -10.69 1.57 11.85
N PHE A 13 -10.29 0.30 11.73
CA PHE A 13 -10.88 -0.70 10.85
C PHE A 13 -11.30 -1.88 11.69
N ASN A 14 -12.53 -1.88 12.21
CA ASN A 14 -13.07 -2.94 13.07
C ASN A 14 -12.20 -3.24 14.32
N GLY A 15 -11.64 -2.19 14.94
CA GLY A 15 -10.72 -2.33 16.07
C GLY A 15 -9.23 -2.42 15.70
N TYR A 16 -8.90 -2.62 14.42
CA TYR A 16 -7.53 -2.57 13.91
C TYR A 16 -7.12 -1.12 13.65
N LYS A 17 -6.24 -0.60 14.49
CA LYS A 17 -5.88 0.82 14.47
C LYS A 17 -4.62 1.08 13.66
N ILE A 18 -4.65 2.18 12.89
CA ILE A 18 -3.51 2.70 12.13
C ILE A 18 -3.40 4.21 12.35
N GLY A 19 -2.22 4.72 12.61
CA GLY A 19 -2.00 6.13 12.88
C GLY A 19 -1.46 6.40 14.28
N GLY A 20 -1.66 7.61 14.77
CA GLY A 20 -1.18 8.02 16.08
C GLY A 20 0.28 8.45 16.12
N GLN A 21 0.78 8.70 17.31
CA GLN A 21 2.15 9.12 17.57
C GLN A 21 3.13 7.95 17.45
N PRO A 22 4.44 8.20 17.23
CA PRO A 22 5.45 7.15 17.20
C PRO A 22 5.40 6.25 18.45
N GLY A 23 5.20 4.94 18.24
CA GLY A 23 5.12 3.95 19.31
C GLY A 23 3.74 3.79 19.97
N GLU A 24 2.72 4.53 19.52
CA GLU A 24 1.38 4.43 20.08
C GLU A 24 0.65 3.15 19.64
N TYR A 25 0.77 2.80 18.38
CA TYR A 25 0.19 1.56 17.82
C TYR A 25 1.25 0.75 17.06
N PRO A 26 1.04 -0.59 16.94
CA PRO A 26 1.89 -1.43 16.08
C PRO A 26 1.85 -0.98 14.62
N ARG A 27 2.88 -1.34 13.86
CA ARG A 27 2.88 -1.17 12.41
C ARG A 27 1.83 -2.03 11.75
N VAL A 28 1.30 -1.49 10.67
CA VAL A 28 0.43 -2.23 9.76
C VAL A 28 1.21 -2.65 8.53
N LEU A 29 1.03 -3.89 8.12
CA LEU A 29 1.71 -4.49 6.98
C LEU A 29 0.69 -4.78 5.87
N GLY A 30 1.13 -4.79 4.62
CA GLY A 30 0.33 -5.26 3.49
C GLY A 30 0.81 -6.63 3.05
N ALA A 31 -0.07 -7.62 2.98
CA ALA A 31 0.21 -8.95 2.47
C ALA A 31 -0.47 -9.14 1.12
N SER A 32 0.31 -9.16 0.03
CA SER A 32 -0.21 -9.43 -1.32
C SER A 32 -0.41 -10.92 -1.50
N ILE A 33 -1.66 -11.38 -1.46
CA ILE A 33 -2.02 -12.78 -1.66
C ILE A 33 -2.47 -13.02 -3.11
N PHE A 34 -3.05 -12.02 -3.75
CA PHE A 34 -3.54 -12.09 -5.11
C PHE A 34 -2.92 -10.99 -5.96
N TYR A 35 -2.09 -11.37 -6.90
CA TYR A 35 -1.61 -10.53 -7.99
C TYR A 35 -1.35 -11.40 -9.21
N ASN A 36 -1.30 -10.80 -10.37
CA ASN A 36 -1.03 -11.49 -11.63
C ASN A 36 0.24 -12.35 -11.53
N LYS A 37 0.15 -13.63 -11.87
CA LYS A 37 1.22 -14.65 -11.78
C LYS A 37 1.62 -15.04 -10.36
N HIS A 38 0.85 -14.69 -9.35
CA HIS A 38 1.05 -15.25 -8.02
C HIS A 38 0.72 -16.77 -8.04
N GLU A 39 1.45 -17.55 -7.25
CA GLU A 39 1.29 -19.01 -7.22
C GLU A 39 -0.09 -19.49 -6.75
N THR A 40 -0.86 -18.61 -6.10
CA THR A 40 -2.25 -18.89 -5.70
C THR A 40 -3.24 -18.65 -6.82
N VAL A 41 -2.89 -17.88 -7.87
CA VAL A 41 -3.79 -17.50 -8.96
C VAL A 41 -3.71 -18.54 -10.07
N LEU A 42 -4.84 -19.20 -10.34
CA LEU A 42 -4.98 -20.21 -11.39
C LEU A 42 -5.52 -19.60 -12.69
N ASP A 43 -6.37 -18.58 -12.59
CA ASP A 43 -6.92 -17.82 -13.71
C ASP A 43 -7.15 -16.37 -13.27
N GLU A 44 -6.39 -15.44 -13.85
CA GLU A 44 -6.43 -14.02 -13.49
C GLU A 44 -7.70 -13.29 -13.97
N HIS A 45 -8.37 -13.79 -15.01
CA HIS A 45 -9.57 -13.16 -15.55
C HIS A 45 -10.79 -13.42 -14.67
N THR A 46 -10.98 -14.68 -14.29
CA THR A 46 -12.11 -15.11 -13.48
C THR A 46 -11.84 -15.06 -11.97
N GLY A 47 -10.59 -14.78 -11.57
CA GLY A 47 -10.19 -14.81 -10.17
C GLY A 47 -10.19 -16.22 -9.57
N LYS A 48 -10.02 -17.26 -10.38
CA LYS A 48 -9.89 -18.62 -9.87
C LYS A 48 -8.55 -18.79 -9.13
N ILE A 49 -8.61 -19.26 -7.90
CA ILE A 49 -7.44 -19.43 -7.03
C ILE A 49 -7.29 -20.84 -6.48
N ASP A 50 -6.09 -21.19 -6.08
CA ASP A 50 -5.81 -22.31 -5.19
C ASP A 50 -6.14 -21.86 -3.75
N LYS A 51 -7.37 -22.15 -3.31
CA LYS A 51 -7.88 -21.71 -2.01
C LYS A 51 -7.04 -22.20 -0.85
N ALA A 52 -6.52 -23.43 -0.92
CA ALA A 52 -5.72 -24.00 0.16
C ALA A 52 -4.39 -23.27 0.32
N LYS A 53 -3.72 -22.93 -0.78
CA LYS A 53 -2.49 -22.12 -0.73
C LYS A 53 -2.75 -20.70 -0.25
N ALA A 54 -3.81 -20.07 -0.74
CA ALA A 54 -4.18 -18.72 -0.34
C ALA A 54 -4.50 -18.64 1.16
N GLU A 55 -5.25 -19.60 1.67
CA GLU A 55 -5.58 -19.70 3.10
C GLU A 55 -4.33 -19.97 3.96
N ALA A 56 -3.41 -20.82 3.49
CA ALA A 56 -2.15 -21.06 4.19
C ALA A 56 -1.29 -19.78 4.31
N LEU A 57 -1.26 -18.95 3.26
CA LEU A 57 -0.58 -17.65 3.30
C LEU A 57 -1.23 -16.68 4.28
N TRP A 58 -2.58 -16.60 4.28
CA TRP A 58 -3.29 -15.75 5.22
C TRP A 58 -3.11 -16.21 6.66
N ASN A 59 -3.23 -17.51 6.92
CA ASN A 59 -2.98 -18.08 8.24
C ASN A 59 -1.57 -17.77 8.75
N ARG A 60 -0.58 -17.72 7.84
CA ARG A 60 0.77 -17.28 8.20
C ARG A 60 0.83 -15.82 8.65
N CYS A 61 0.04 -14.94 8.02
CA CYS A 61 -0.08 -13.54 8.47
C CYS A 61 -0.71 -13.46 9.87
N LEU A 62 -1.74 -14.27 10.15
CA LEU A 62 -2.38 -14.35 11.47
C LEU A 62 -1.42 -14.86 12.55
N GLU A 63 -0.64 -15.92 12.27
CA GLU A 63 0.41 -16.40 13.18
C GLU A 63 1.43 -15.30 13.50
N LEU A 64 1.83 -14.52 12.51
CA LEU A 64 2.77 -13.40 12.70
C LEU A 64 2.12 -12.25 13.48
N TYR A 65 0.85 -11.99 13.25
CA TYR A 65 0.08 -11.04 14.05
C TYR A 65 0.02 -11.45 15.52
N ASP A 66 -0.30 -12.70 15.79
CA ASP A 66 -0.35 -13.24 17.17
C ASP A 66 1.02 -13.15 17.87
N ALA A 67 2.09 -13.39 17.12
CA ALA A 67 3.44 -13.35 17.65
C ALA A 67 4.01 -11.93 17.86
N THR A 68 3.56 -10.94 17.08
CA THR A 68 4.21 -9.62 17.01
C THR A 68 3.29 -8.44 17.30
N GLY A 69 1.98 -8.63 17.25
CA GLY A 69 0.98 -7.57 17.32
C GLY A 69 0.86 -6.71 16.05
N HIS A 70 1.65 -7.01 14.99
CA HIS A 70 1.56 -6.31 13.71
C HIS A 70 0.45 -6.91 12.86
N TRP A 71 -0.63 -6.18 12.65
CA TRP A 71 -1.74 -6.65 11.83
C TRP A 71 -1.55 -6.33 10.34
N TYR A 72 -2.36 -6.95 9.48
CA TYR A 72 -2.18 -6.94 8.04
C TYR A 72 -3.41 -6.42 7.30
N PHE A 73 -3.17 -5.62 6.24
CA PHE A 73 -4.11 -5.54 5.14
C PHE A 73 -3.92 -6.75 4.21
N CYS A 74 -5.01 -7.43 3.85
CA CYS A 74 -4.96 -8.33 2.71
C CYS A 74 -4.95 -7.49 1.44
N GLN A 75 -3.83 -7.46 0.71
CA GLN A 75 -3.74 -6.72 -0.54
C GLN A 75 -4.23 -7.58 -1.70
N ILE A 76 -5.38 -7.21 -2.24
CA ILE A 76 -6.04 -7.86 -3.35
C ILE A 76 -5.72 -7.07 -4.63
N ILE A 77 -4.96 -7.67 -5.55
CA ILE A 77 -4.58 -7.07 -6.82
C ILE A 77 -5.28 -7.82 -7.95
N ALA A 78 -6.11 -7.14 -8.72
CA ALA A 78 -6.80 -7.72 -9.86
C ALA A 78 -6.95 -6.72 -11.01
N GLU A 79 -6.86 -7.19 -12.25
CA GLU A 79 -7.04 -6.39 -13.46
C GLU A 79 -8.44 -6.54 -14.08
N PHE A 80 -9.29 -7.39 -13.49
CA PHE A 80 -10.63 -7.70 -13.97
C PHE A 80 -11.65 -7.62 -12.82
N GLY A 81 -12.86 -7.11 -13.12
CA GLY A 81 -13.92 -6.98 -12.13
C GLY A 81 -14.35 -8.32 -11.53
N GLU A 82 -14.52 -9.35 -12.37
CA GLU A 82 -14.87 -10.72 -11.92
C GLU A 82 -13.81 -11.31 -10.97
N ALA A 83 -12.54 -10.98 -11.21
CA ALA A 83 -11.47 -11.44 -10.35
C ALA A 83 -11.53 -10.75 -8.96
N PHE A 84 -11.86 -9.45 -8.92
CA PHE A 84 -12.11 -8.77 -7.64
C PHE A 84 -13.24 -9.42 -6.87
N GLU A 85 -14.39 -9.69 -7.51
CA GLU A 85 -15.52 -10.37 -6.86
C GLU A 85 -15.07 -11.70 -6.23
N SER A 86 -14.42 -12.55 -7.04
CA SER A 86 -13.95 -13.87 -6.59
C SER A 86 -12.98 -13.80 -5.41
N TYR A 87 -12.04 -12.85 -5.44
CA TYR A 87 -11.03 -12.71 -4.38
C TYR A 87 -11.63 -12.12 -3.10
N ILE A 88 -12.48 -11.11 -3.23
CA ILE A 88 -13.17 -10.48 -2.09
C ILE A 88 -14.09 -11.49 -1.42
N ASP A 89 -14.89 -12.22 -2.19
CA ASP A 89 -15.77 -13.27 -1.66
C ASP A 89 -15.00 -14.33 -0.87
N TRP A 90 -13.91 -14.81 -1.49
CA TRP A 90 -13.06 -15.78 -0.81
C TRP A 90 -12.52 -15.20 0.50
N PHE A 91 -11.97 -13.99 0.47
CA PHE A 91 -11.40 -13.36 1.66
C PHE A 91 -12.45 -13.15 2.75
N CYS A 92 -13.61 -12.64 2.40
CA CYS A 92 -14.73 -12.46 3.34
C CYS A 92 -15.27 -13.79 3.90
N THR A 93 -15.01 -14.93 3.23
CA THR A 93 -15.39 -16.26 3.73
C THR A 93 -14.44 -16.74 4.82
N ILE A 94 -13.13 -16.42 4.73
CA ILE A 94 -12.12 -16.92 5.66
C ILE A 94 -11.80 -15.92 6.77
N ASP A 95 -12.08 -14.62 6.54
CA ASP A 95 -11.81 -13.55 7.48
C ASP A 95 -12.87 -12.45 7.33
N ASP A 96 -13.63 -12.20 8.36
CA ASP A 96 -14.68 -11.19 8.40
C ASP A 96 -14.28 -9.91 9.18
N GLN A 97 -13.06 -9.84 9.68
CA GLN A 97 -12.58 -8.77 10.55
C GLN A 97 -11.53 -7.87 9.89
N PHE A 98 -10.49 -8.47 9.31
CA PHE A 98 -9.37 -7.70 8.78
C PHE A 98 -9.75 -6.90 7.54
N PRO A 99 -9.23 -5.67 7.40
CA PRO A 99 -9.42 -4.86 6.21
C PRO A 99 -8.57 -5.36 5.04
N PHE A 100 -8.96 -4.96 3.83
CA PHE A 100 -8.25 -5.30 2.60
C PHE A 100 -8.08 -4.09 1.68
N LEU A 101 -6.99 -4.12 0.90
CA LEU A 101 -6.71 -3.12 -0.14
C LEU A 101 -7.21 -3.65 -1.49
N MET A 102 -7.95 -2.84 -2.22
CA MET A 102 -8.31 -3.08 -3.62
C MET A 102 -7.33 -2.34 -4.51
N ASP A 103 -6.47 -3.07 -5.22
CA ASP A 103 -5.38 -2.51 -6.03
C ASP A 103 -5.49 -2.98 -7.48
N SER A 104 -5.36 -2.05 -8.43
CA SER A 104 -5.35 -2.36 -9.85
C SER A 104 -4.68 -1.28 -10.67
N SER A 105 -4.08 -1.68 -11.78
CA SER A 105 -3.68 -0.77 -12.86
C SER A 105 -4.82 -0.49 -13.85
N ALA A 106 -5.90 -1.28 -13.80
CA ALA A 106 -7.09 -1.13 -14.66
C ALA A 106 -8.18 -0.28 -13.96
N PRO A 107 -8.43 0.96 -14.40
CA PRO A 107 -9.44 1.83 -13.78
C PRO A 107 -10.85 1.21 -13.72
N ALA A 108 -11.27 0.52 -14.77
CA ALA A 108 -12.59 -0.13 -14.83
C ALA A 108 -12.73 -1.25 -13.79
N ALA A 109 -11.66 -2.00 -13.50
CA ALA A 109 -11.68 -3.04 -12.48
C ALA A 109 -11.84 -2.45 -11.07
N LEU A 110 -11.15 -1.35 -10.75
CA LEU A 110 -11.32 -0.65 -9.47
C LEU A 110 -12.72 -0.02 -9.33
N ALA A 111 -13.26 0.57 -10.41
CA ALA A 111 -14.62 1.11 -10.40
C ALA A 111 -15.65 -0.01 -10.14
N HIS A 112 -15.46 -1.17 -10.74
CA HIS A 112 -16.26 -2.36 -10.50
C HIS A 112 -16.14 -2.83 -9.04
N ALA A 113 -14.92 -2.91 -8.50
CA ALA A 113 -14.68 -3.33 -7.13
C ALA A 113 -15.37 -2.40 -6.10
N CYS A 114 -15.35 -1.07 -6.31
CA CYS A 114 -16.07 -0.12 -5.45
C CYS A 114 -17.57 -0.41 -5.40
N LYS A 115 -18.19 -0.68 -6.55
CA LYS A 115 -19.59 -1.07 -6.62
C LYS A 115 -19.82 -2.39 -5.89
N TYR A 116 -18.99 -3.38 -6.17
CA TYR A 116 -19.12 -4.73 -5.62
C TYR A 116 -19.06 -4.75 -4.08
N VAL A 117 -18.07 -4.10 -3.45
CA VAL A 117 -17.94 -4.09 -1.99
C VAL A 117 -19.12 -3.40 -1.29
N THR A 118 -19.74 -2.42 -1.95
CA THR A 118 -20.98 -1.78 -1.48
C THR A 118 -22.15 -2.75 -1.52
N GLU A 119 -22.35 -3.45 -2.65
CA GLU A 119 -23.40 -4.44 -2.83
C GLU A 119 -23.23 -5.66 -1.92
N ALA A 120 -21.98 -6.09 -1.70
CA ALA A 120 -21.61 -7.18 -0.81
C ALA A 120 -21.64 -6.80 0.70
N GLY A 121 -21.77 -5.50 1.03
CA GLY A 121 -21.84 -5.02 2.40
C GLY A 121 -20.52 -5.11 3.18
N CYS A 122 -19.37 -5.02 2.49
CA CYS A 122 -18.03 -5.09 3.10
C CYS A 122 -17.16 -3.83 2.80
N ALA A 123 -17.80 -2.74 2.38
CA ALA A 123 -17.11 -1.50 2.03
C ALA A 123 -16.39 -0.84 3.22
N ASP A 124 -16.86 -1.05 4.44
CA ASP A 124 -16.25 -0.57 5.69
C ASP A 124 -14.84 -1.12 5.95
N ARG A 125 -14.54 -2.30 5.36
CA ARG A 125 -13.24 -2.99 5.43
C ARG A 125 -12.38 -2.72 4.19
N ALA A 126 -12.97 -2.20 3.11
CA ALA A 126 -12.30 -1.98 1.85
C ALA A 126 -11.53 -0.66 1.82
N VAL A 127 -10.31 -0.70 1.30
CA VAL A 127 -9.48 0.50 1.09
C VAL A 127 -9.17 0.61 -0.40
N TYR A 128 -9.55 1.70 -1.01
CA TYR A 128 -9.25 2.00 -2.42
C TYR A 128 -7.74 2.28 -2.59
N ASN A 129 -7.05 1.54 -3.43
CA ASN A 129 -5.63 1.74 -3.70
C ASN A 129 -5.39 1.95 -5.21
N SER A 130 -5.18 3.21 -5.65
CA SER A 130 -5.00 4.44 -4.92
C SER A 130 -5.59 5.67 -5.64
N ILE A 131 -5.84 6.72 -4.88
CA ILE A 131 -6.05 8.06 -5.44
C ILE A 131 -4.67 8.60 -5.80
N ASN A 132 -4.41 8.76 -7.10
CA ASN A 132 -3.11 9.12 -7.65
C ASN A 132 -3.25 10.03 -8.88
N GLY A 133 -2.11 10.52 -9.41
CA GLY A 133 -2.10 11.46 -10.53
C GLY A 133 -2.74 10.97 -11.84
N SER A 134 -3.04 9.67 -11.96
CA SER A 134 -3.73 9.10 -13.12
C SER A 134 -5.22 8.78 -12.88
N ILE A 135 -5.75 9.11 -11.70
CA ILE A 135 -7.17 8.86 -11.41
C ILE A 135 -8.07 9.63 -12.39
N GLY A 136 -8.99 8.92 -13.01
CA GLY A 136 -9.93 9.48 -13.98
C GLY A 136 -11.32 9.76 -13.38
N PRO A 137 -12.16 10.51 -14.13
CA PRO A 137 -13.53 10.82 -13.70
C PRO A 137 -14.37 9.58 -13.38
N GLU A 138 -14.17 8.49 -14.10
CA GLU A 138 -14.88 7.22 -13.88
C GLU A 138 -14.64 6.68 -12.48
N ASN A 139 -13.39 6.66 -12.02
CA ASN A 139 -13.04 6.19 -10.69
C ASN A 139 -13.53 7.15 -9.59
N ILE A 140 -13.41 8.46 -9.82
CA ILE A 140 -13.94 9.47 -8.89
C ILE A 140 -15.46 9.25 -8.69
N GLU A 141 -16.21 9.07 -9.78
CA GLU A 141 -17.64 8.82 -9.71
C GLU A 141 -17.97 7.45 -9.09
N ALA A 142 -17.17 6.42 -9.35
CA ALA A 142 -17.36 5.10 -8.74
C ALA A 142 -17.17 5.16 -7.22
N ILE A 143 -16.13 5.83 -6.73
CA ILE A 143 -15.90 6.01 -5.28
C ILE A 143 -17.07 6.80 -4.67
N LYS A 144 -17.47 7.93 -5.27
CA LYS A 144 -18.60 8.76 -4.78
C LYS A 144 -19.92 7.99 -4.66
N LYS A 145 -20.16 7.02 -5.53
CA LYS A 145 -21.39 6.21 -5.54
C LYS A 145 -21.31 4.96 -4.67
N SER A 146 -20.15 4.69 -4.13
CA SER A 146 -19.92 3.55 -3.25
C SER A 146 -19.93 3.95 -1.77
N ASP A 147 -19.97 2.96 -0.89
CA ASP A 147 -19.82 3.16 0.55
C ASP A 147 -18.34 3.12 1.00
N VAL A 148 -17.38 3.11 0.05
CA VAL A 148 -15.94 3.13 0.34
C VAL A 148 -15.54 4.50 0.87
N ASP A 149 -15.07 4.56 2.10
CA ASP A 149 -14.64 5.80 2.77
C ASP A 149 -13.16 5.81 3.17
N ALA A 150 -12.41 4.77 2.79
CA ALA A 150 -10.98 4.64 3.02
C ALA A 150 -10.19 4.54 1.71
N ALA A 151 -9.08 5.26 1.61
CA ALA A 151 -8.22 5.20 0.42
C ALA A 151 -6.75 5.45 0.75
N ILE A 152 -5.89 4.81 -0.04
CA ILE A 152 -4.49 5.21 -0.17
C ILE A 152 -4.44 6.47 -1.05
N VAL A 153 -3.73 7.49 -0.59
CA VAL A 153 -3.48 8.74 -1.34
C VAL A 153 -2.00 8.80 -1.69
N LEU A 154 -1.68 8.64 -2.97
CA LEU A 154 -0.31 8.43 -3.45
C LEU A 154 0.38 9.75 -3.80
N ALA A 155 1.50 10.03 -3.14
CA ALA A 155 2.34 11.22 -3.34
C ALA A 155 3.33 11.08 -4.51
N PHE A 156 2.95 10.45 -5.62
CA PHE A 156 3.86 10.23 -6.74
C PHE A 156 3.95 11.45 -7.66
N ASN A 157 5.13 12.08 -7.68
CA ASN A 157 5.45 13.13 -8.63
C ASN A 157 6.52 12.63 -9.62
N PRO A 158 6.19 12.38 -10.88
CA PRO A 158 7.15 11.88 -11.88
C PRO A 158 8.24 12.90 -12.23
N GLY A 159 7.99 14.19 -12.02
CA GLY A 159 8.92 15.28 -12.35
C GLY A 159 9.82 15.72 -11.20
N ASP A 160 9.39 15.47 -9.96
CA ASP A 160 10.14 15.89 -8.76
C ASP A 160 9.99 14.87 -7.62
N PRO A 161 10.99 13.99 -7.41
CA PRO A 161 10.96 12.99 -6.35
C PRO A 161 11.38 13.54 -4.97
N SER A 162 11.55 14.85 -4.84
CA SER A 162 11.84 15.47 -3.54
C SER A 162 10.61 15.46 -2.61
N VAL A 163 10.82 15.72 -1.33
CA VAL A 163 9.75 15.93 -0.34
C VAL A 163 8.80 17.03 -0.83
N ARG A 164 9.34 18.17 -1.30
CA ARG A 164 8.52 19.28 -1.81
C ARG A 164 7.68 18.88 -3.02
N GLY A 165 8.25 18.09 -3.94
CA GLY A 165 7.52 17.62 -5.12
C GLY A 165 6.37 16.69 -4.75
N ARG A 166 6.54 15.86 -3.74
CA ARG A 166 5.49 14.97 -3.21
C ARG A 166 4.40 15.75 -2.48
N GLU A 167 4.78 16.68 -1.60
CA GLU A 167 3.84 17.57 -0.93
C GLU A 167 3.02 18.39 -1.93
N LYS A 168 3.62 18.82 -3.04
CA LYS A 168 2.88 19.49 -4.11
C LYS A 168 1.77 18.61 -4.68
N VAL A 169 2.02 17.32 -4.89
CA VAL A 169 1.00 16.35 -5.34
C VAL A 169 -0.10 16.21 -4.30
N LEU A 170 0.27 16.08 -3.02
CA LEU A 170 -0.70 15.85 -1.95
C LEU A 170 -1.59 17.07 -1.68
N ALA A 171 -0.99 18.29 -1.61
CA ALA A 171 -1.65 19.44 -1.04
C ALA A 171 -1.93 20.58 -2.04
N GLU A 172 -1.13 20.76 -3.11
CA GLU A 172 -1.25 21.91 -4.00
C GLU A 172 -1.92 21.57 -5.35
N GLY A 173 -1.61 20.40 -5.92
CA GLY A 173 -2.06 20.02 -7.27
C GLY A 173 -1.21 20.60 -8.39
N GLY A 174 -1.74 20.63 -9.61
CA GLY A 174 -1.02 21.09 -10.81
C GLY A 174 0.12 20.16 -11.22
N VAL A 175 0.04 18.86 -10.93
CA VAL A 175 1.05 17.84 -11.20
C VAL A 175 0.44 16.70 -12.01
N ALA A 176 1.21 16.18 -12.97
CA ALA A 176 0.84 15.03 -13.80
C ALA A 176 -0.51 15.17 -14.53
N GLY A 177 -0.90 16.40 -14.87
CA GLY A 177 -2.16 16.68 -15.57
C GLY A 177 -3.38 16.82 -14.66
N GLN A 178 -3.23 16.68 -13.35
CA GLN A 178 -4.29 16.92 -12.37
C GLN A 178 -4.21 18.36 -11.85
N GLU A 179 -5.28 19.12 -11.99
CA GLU A 179 -5.36 20.47 -11.45
C GLU A 179 -5.50 20.46 -9.93
N LYS A 180 -6.29 19.52 -9.41
CA LYS A 180 -6.53 19.35 -7.97
C LYS A 180 -5.42 18.54 -7.33
N SER A 181 -5.18 18.80 -6.05
CA SER A 181 -4.33 17.95 -5.22
C SER A 181 -4.99 16.60 -4.94
N MET A 182 -4.20 15.59 -4.60
CA MET A 182 -4.73 14.25 -4.30
C MET A 182 -5.60 14.26 -3.04
N MET A 183 -5.29 15.09 -2.06
CA MET A 183 -6.11 15.27 -0.87
C MET A 183 -7.45 15.93 -1.20
N ALA A 184 -7.47 16.93 -2.09
CA ALA A 184 -8.72 17.55 -2.53
C ALA A 184 -9.61 16.57 -3.32
N ILE A 185 -9.00 15.69 -4.13
CA ILE A 185 -9.74 14.62 -4.82
C ILE A 185 -10.28 13.59 -3.82
N ALA A 186 -9.51 13.21 -2.81
CA ALA A 186 -9.97 12.30 -1.75
C ALA A 186 -11.17 12.90 -0.98
N GLU A 187 -11.10 14.18 -0.64
CA GLU A 187 -12.20 14.90 0.00
C GLU A 187 -13.44 14.95 -0.91
N GLU A 188 -13.27 15.27 -2.19
CA GLU A 188 -14.33 15.26 -3.18
C GLU A 188 -14.99 13.87 -3.33
N CYS A 189 -14.22 12.80 -3.21
CA CYS A 189 -14.70 11.43 -3.22
C CYS A 189 -15.41 11.01 -1.92
N GLY A 190 -15.40 11.83 -0.88
CA GLY A 190 -16.00 11.51 0.42
C GLY A 190 -15.13 10.59 1.29
N ILE A 191 -13.84 10.49 1.01
CA ILE A 191 -12.91 9.68 1.79
C ILE A 191 -12.71 10.29 3.18
N LYS A 192 -13.04 9.53 4.20
CA LYS A 192 -12.92 9.91 5.62
C LYS A 192 -11.67 9.33 6.27
N ARG A 193 -11.16 8.23 5.70
CA ARG A 193 -10.01 7.48 6.21
C ARG A 193 -8.85 7.46 5.18
N PRO A 194 -8.22 8.63 4.91
CA PRO A 194 -7.09 8.70 3.99
C PRO A 194 -5.81 8.17 4.65
N ILE A 195 -5.04 7.38 3.91
CA ILE A 195 -3.73 6.87 4.27
C ILE A 195 -2.74 7.37 3.22
N LEU A 196 -1.68 8.05 3.62
CA LEU A 196 -0.73 8.65 2.68
C LEU A 196 0.34 7.64 2.28
N ASP A 197 0.54 7.47 0.98
CA ASP A 197 1.67 6.72 0.42
C ASP A 197 2.72 7.68 -0.12
N THR A 198 3.94 7.58 0.40
CA THR A 198 5.06 8.46 0.06
C THR A 198 5.73 8.14 -1.27
N ALA A 199 5.14 7.28 -2.07
CA ALA A 199 5.62 6.89 -3.40
C ALA A 199 7.07 6.38 -3.38
N ALA A 200 7.26 5.13 -3.00
CA ALA A 200 8.56 4.47 -2.97
C ALA A 200 9.22 4.45 -4.36
N THR A 201 10.29 5.24 -4.53
CA THR A 201 11.05 5.30 -5.78
C THR A 201 12.26 4.36 -5.75
N PRO A 202 12.73 3.84 -6.90
CA PRO A 202 13.88 2.94 -6.94
C PRO A 202 15.14 3.55 -6.31
N LEU A 203 16.01 2.69 -5.75
CA LEU A 203 17.31 3.08 -5.25
C LEU A 203 18.10 3.83 -6.34
N GLY A 204 18.67 4.97 -5.96
CA GLY A 204 19.37 5.87 -6.87
C GLY A 204 18.47 6.85 -7.63
N LEU A 205 17.14 6.76 -7.50
CA LEU A 205 16.16 7.64 -8.14
C LEU A 205 15.32 8.44 -7.13
N GLY A 206 15.95 8.99 -6.10
CA GLY A 206 15.26 9.83 -5.11
C GLY A 206 14.61 9.08 -3.95
N SER A 207 14.97 7.82 -3.73
CA SER A 207 14.43 6.97 -2.66
C SER A 207 14.56 7.57 -1.25
N GLY A 208 15.63 8.32 -0.98
CA GLY A 208 15.78 9.05 0.29
C GLY A 208 14.70 10.11 0.52
N GLY A 209 14.10 10.65 -0.56
CA GLY A 209 12.94 11.53 -0.50
C GLY A 209 11.71 10.81 0.04
N SER A 210 11.45 9.57 -0.43
CA SER A 210 10.30 8.78 0.02
C SER A 210 10.33 8.52 1.54
N PHE A 211 11.50 8.24 2.12
CA PHE A 211 11.62 8.07 3.58
C PHE A 211 11.44 9.37 4.36
N ARG A 212 12.03 10.48 3.87
CA ARG A 212 11.84 11.78 4.51
C ARG A 212 10.41 12.26 4.45
N GLU A 213 9.71 11.90 3.38
CA GLU A 213 8.31 12.22 3.18
C GLU A 213 7.41 11.63 4.28
N ILE A 214 7.75 10.47 4.85
CA ILE A 214 7.00 9.93 5.99
C ILE A 214 6.95 10.93 7.13
N LEU A 215 8.11 11.51 7.48
CA LEU A 215 8.19 12.50 8.55
C LEU A 215 7.47 13.79 8.19
N ALA A 216 7.59 14.25 6.93
CA ALA A 216 6.92 15.44 6.44
C ALA A 216 5.40 15.26 6.45
N CYS A 217 4.87 14.17 5.90
CA CYS A 217 3.44 13.86 5.90
C CYS A 217 2.87 13.82 7.33
N LYS A 218 3.55 13.17 8.26
CA LYS A 218 3.11 13.12 9.66
C LYS A 218 3.17 14.48 10.33
N ALA A 219 4.20 15.28 10.06
CA ALA A 219 4.33 16.61 10.64
C ALA A 219 3.32 17.62 10.07
N ILE A 220 3.01 17.53 8.78
CA ILE A 220 2.16 18.48 8.05
C ILE A 220 0.68 18.07 8.13
N HIS A 221 0.39 16.81 7.82
CA HIS A 221 -0.98 16.32 7.68
C HIS A 221 -1.50 15.62 8.94
N GLY A 222 -0.62 15.02 9.75
CA GLY A 222 -1.02 14.25 10.93
C GLY A 222 -1.77 12.96 10.59
N LEU A 223 -1.58 12.43 9.39
CA LEU A 223 -2.27 11.24 8.88
C LEU A 223 -1.38 10.00 8.93
N PRO A 224 -1.98 8.79 8.97
CA PRO A 224 -1.24 7.56 8.75
C PRO A 224 -0.48 7.61 7.42
N THR A 225 0.79 7.21 7.44
CA THR A 225 1.69 7.38 6.31
C THR A 225 2.58 6.16 6.14
N GLY A 226 2.76 5.71 4.93
CA GLY A 226 3.58 4.54 4.61
C GLY A 226 3.98 4.46 3.15
N GLY A 227 4.22 3.24 2.64
CA GLY A 227 4.50 3.01 1.23
C GLY A 227 5.06 1.61 0.95
N ALA A 228 5.11 1.24 -0.32
CA ALA A 228 5.60 -0.05 -0.79
C ALA A 228 7.14 -0.05 -0.92
N TYR A 229 7.86 0.06 0.19
CA TYR A 229 9.33 0.27 0.19
C TYR A 229 10.14 -0.91 -0.32
N HIS A 230 9.60 -2.14 -0.33
CA HIS A 230 10.23 -3.28 -1.01
C HIS A 230 10.48 -3.00 -2.50
N ASN A 231 9.64 -2.18 -3.14
CA ASN A 231 9.81 -1.79 -4.53
C ASN A 231 11.11 -1.01 -4.78
N MET A 232 11.67 -0.36 -3.78
CA MET A 232 12.94 0.37 -3.93
C MET A 232 14.09 -0.56 -4.32
N THR A 233 14.16 -1.74 -3.68
CA THR A 233 15.21 -2.74 -3.96
C THR A 233 14.88 -3.57 -5.20
N VAL A 234 13.64 -4.04 -5.33
CA VAL A 234 13.21 -4.83 -6.51
C VAL A 234 13.36 -4.04 -7.80
N SER A 235 13.10 -2.74 -7.76
CA SER A 235 13.22 -1.83 -8.92
C SER A 235 14.64 -1.32 -9.15
N TRP A 236 15.58 -1.62 -8.26
CA TRP A 236 16.94 -1.11 -8.34
C TRP A 236 17.65 -1.57 -9.62
N THR A 237 18.10 -0.61 -10.44
CA THR A 237 18.69 -0.89 -11.76
C THR A 237 19.94 -1.77 -11.67
N TRP A 238 20.74 -1.60 -10.62
CA TRP A 238 21.94 -2.41 -10.38
C TRP A 238 21.58 -3.88 -10.15
N LEU A 239 20.60 -4.15 -9.28
CA LEU A 239 20.13 -5.50 -9.00
C LEU A 239 19.59 -6.17 -10.27
N LYS A 240 18.79 -5.43 -11.07
CA LYS A 240 18.28 -5.90 -12.36
C LYS A 240 19.42 -6.25 -13.36
N ARG A 241 20.48 -5.42 -13.41
CA ARG A 241 21.66 -5.68 -14.24
C ARG A 241 22.42 -6.92 -13.78
N TRP A 242 22.62 -7.08 -12.48
CA TRP A 242 23.31 -8.23 -11.90
C TRP A 242 22.56 -9.53 -12.16
N ARG A 243 21.23 -9.54 -12.01
CA ARG A 243 20.40 -10.68 -12.40
C ARG A 243 20.60 -11.06 -13.86
N LYS A 244 20.57 -10.08 -14.76
CA LYS A 244 20.76 -10.31 -16.21
C LYS A 244 22.17 -10.77 -16.57
N SER A 245 23.19 -10.39 -15.84
CA SER A 245 24.59 -10.76 -16.12
C SER A 245 24.97 -12.16 -15.63
N GLY A 246 24.09 -12.86 -14.93
CA GLY A 246 24.38 -14.17 -14.33
C GLY A 246 25.36 -14.11 -13.15
N ILE A 247 25.73 -12.91 -12.68
CA ILE A 247 26.62 -12.78 -11.50
C ILE A 247 25.96 -13.40 -10.27
N LEU A 248 24.65 -13.22 -10.12
CA LEU A 248 23.91 -13.77 -8.97
C LEU A 248 23.83 -15.31 -9.03
N GLU A 249 23.84 -15.91 -10.23
CA GLU A 249 23.90 -17.37 -10.36
C GLU A 249 25.25 -17.94 -9.96
N ARG A 250 26.35 -17.22 -10.27
CA ARG A 250 27.72 -17.62 -9.87
C ARG A 250 27.94 -17.53 -8.36
N TYR A 251 27.24 -16.62 -7.72
CA TYR A 251 27.31 -16.36 -6.27
C TYR A 251 25.91 -16.47 -5.66
N LYS A 252 25.27 -17.62 -5.89
CA LYS A 252 23.87 -17.83 -5.51
C LYS A 252 23.61 -17.45 -4.06
N ASP A 253 24.51 -17.83 -3.16
CA ASP A 253 24.40 -17.49 -1.74
C ASP A 253 24.69 -16.00 -1.48
N ALA A 254 25.68 -15.42 -2.18
CA ALA A 254 25.96 -13.99 -2.09
C ALA A 254 24.90 -13.12 -2.77
N GLY A 255 24.28 -13.63 -3.85
CA GLY A 255 23.15 -12.99 -4.52
C GLY A 255 21.93 -12.92 -3.63
N THR A 256 21.59 -14.02 -2.99
CA THR A 256 20.50 -14.10 -2.00
C THR A 256 20.81 -13.19 -0.80
N LEU A 257 22.05 -13.20 -0.31
CA LEU A 257 22.48 -12.33 0.78
C LEU A 257 22.39 -10.85 0.37
N LEU A 258 22.82 -10.47 -0.84
CA LEU A 258 22.71 -9.10 -1.35
C LEU A 258 21.27 -8.68 -1.57
N GLU A 259 20.39 -9.59 -2.00
CA GLU A 259 18.95 -9.33 -2.09
C GLU A 259 18.37 -9.14 -0.68
N GLN A 260 18.69 -10.00 0.24
CA GLN A 260 18.29 -9.90 1.65
C GLN A 260 18.90 -8.66 2.31
N MET A 261 20.17 -8.35 2.07
CA MET A 261 20.79 -7.11 2.54
C MET A 261 20.20 -5.88 1.88
N GLY A 262 19.79 -5.94 0.60
CA GLY A 262 19.03 -4.89 -0.06
C GLY A 262 17.68 -4.66 0.62
N HIS A 263 16.96 -5.72 0.92
CA HIS A 263 15.74 -5.67 1.72
C HIS A 263 16.02 -5.25 3.17
N HIS A 264 17.07 -5.76 3.80
CA HIS A 264 17.45 -5.43 5.18
C HIS A 264 18.22 -4.12 5.32
N HIS A 265 19.01 -3.67 4.34
CA HIS A 265 19.75 -2.40 4.42
C HIS A 265 18.84 -1.19 4.23
N PHE A 266 17.80 -1.34 3.45
CA PHE A 266 16.70 -0.38 3.40
C PHE A 266 15.74 -0.60 4.56
N GLY A 267 15.62 -1.83 5.03
CA GLY A 267 15.13 -2.17 6.34
C GLY A 267 16.10 -1.84 7.48
N GLY A 268 17.39 -1.70 7.26
CA GLY A 268 18.48 -1.50 8.25
C GLY A 268 18.81 -0.05 8.46
N VAL A 269 18.24 0.83 7.70
CA VAL A 269 17.87 2.14 8.17
C VAL A 269 16.72 1.94 9.17
N GLU A 270 16.74 0.78 9.85
CA GLU A 270 15.80 0.32 10.86
C GLU A 270 15.64 1.34 11.98
N GLY A 271 16.67 2.10 12.31
CA GLY A 271 16.58 3.20 13.25
C GLY A 271 15.72 4.37 12.72
N ILE A 272 15.88 4.74 11.45
CA ILE A 272 15.01 5.75 10.81
C ILE A 272 13.66 5.13 10.50
N ARG A 273 13.64 3.87 10.10
CA ARG A 273 12.43 3.09 9.90
C ARG A 273 11.66 2.93 11.21
N GLN A 274 12.27 2.53 12.31
CA GLN A 274 11.60 2.46 13.60
C GLN A 274 11.15 3.82 14.11
N ALA A 275 11.92 4.88 13.92
CA ALA A 275 11.49 6.23 14.29
C ALA A 275 10.38 6.77 13.40
N ALA A 276 10.39 6.43 12.09
CA ALA A 276 9.37 6.88 11.13
C ALA A 276 8.14 5.97 11.08
N TRP A 277 8.29 4.68 11.49
CA TRP A 277 7.27 3.65 11.34
C TRP A 277 6.64 3.23 12.66
N SER A 278 7.01 3.87 13.74
CA SER A 278 6.62 3.44 15.09
C SER A 278 5.13 3.60 15.41
N SER A 279 4.33 4.05 14.47
CA SER A 279 2.91 4.12 14.76
C SER A 279 2.08 4.36 13.52
N ALA A 280 1.86 3.36 12.71
CA ALA A 280 0.85 3.47 11.71
C ALA A 280 1.31 3.59 10.27
N ASP A 281 2.23 2.80 9.89
CA ASP A 281 2.64 2.80 8.50
C ASP A 281 2.21 1.50 7.87
N ILE A 282 1.64 1.57 6.68
CA ILE A 282 1.45 0.40 5.84
C ILE A 282 2.84 -0.11 5.49
N GLY A 283 3.20 -1.25 6.04
CA GLY A 283 4.48 -1.89 5.78
C GLY A 283 4.53 -2.53 4.41
N CYS A 284 5.74 -2.87 4.01
CA CYS A 284 5.98 -3.62 2.79
C CYS A 284 5.37 -5.02 2.86
N ASN A 285 5.02 -5.54 1.72
CA ASN A 285 4.64 -6.95 1.55
C ASN A 285 5.75 -7.88 2.06
N ILE A 286 5.37 -8.95 2.68
CA ILE A 286 6.23 -10.06 3.07
C ILE A 286 6.39 -11.02 1.90
#